data_b2fd244f3b7639150f75360257fa3c6c
#
_entry.id   b2fd244f3b7639150f75360257fa3c6c
#
_cell.length_a   1.000
_cell.length_b   1.000
_cell.length_c   1.000
_cell.angle_alpha   90.00
_cell.angle_beta   90.00
_cell.angle_gamma   90.00
#
_symmetry.space_group_name_H-M   'P 1'
#
loop_
_entity.id
_entity.type
_entity.pdbx_description
1 polymer ?
#
loop_
_entity_poly.entity_id
_entity_poly.type
_entity_poly.pdbx_seq_one_letter_code
_entity_poly.pdbx_strand_id
1 'polypeptide(L)'
;MMAGWSSANNYALLGGQRAAALMISAEIAIGASIMGVVMWYGSLNLQDIARAQGDLVFGWIPKWGILTQPLAFILFVTAGIAATKRIPFDMPEGESEIIGYFVEYSGMKFGMFLMTDMVETTVLAGLCTSLFLGGWQVPYLLPDGFHFPWGTVVALGSLTVSLLQVGSFVTKVAVMIFVLMLIRWTLPRFRYDQAMRLGWLGLFPLSILNIVLTGAVLLAWGGRT
;
A
#
# COMPACT_ATOMS: atom_id res chain seq x y z
N MET A 1 15.84 13.48 -6.67
CA MET A 1 17.27 13.60 -7.00
C MET A 1 17.55 14.84 -7.87
N MET A 2 16.88 15.01 -9.01
CA MET A 2 17.07 16.16 -9.92
C MET A 2 16.87 17.53 -9.23
N ALA A 3 15.89 17.65 -8.35
CA ALA A 3 15.64 18.87 -7.60
C ALA A 3 16.83 19.25 -6.70
N GLY A 4 17.40 18.28 -5.98
CA GLY A 4 18.58 18.52 -5.15
C GLY A 4 19.83 18.91 -5.96
N TRP A 5 19.98 18.33 -7.16
CA TRP A 5 21.08 18.69 -8.04
C TRP A 5 20.93 20.10 -8.63
N SER A 6 19.74 20.48 -9.04
CA SER A 6 19.48 21.78 -9.66
C SER A 6 19.48 22.97 -8.67
N SER A 7 19.40 22.69 -7.36
CA SER A 7 19.44 23.72 -6.32
C SER A 7 20.86 24.27 -6.07
N ALA A 8 21.89 23.65 -6.64
CA ALA A 8 23.33 24.02 -6.45
C ALA A 8 23.77 24.06 -4.96
N ASN A 9 23.03 23.38 -4.08
CA ASN A 9 23.33 23.28 -2.65
C ASN A 9 23.77 21.85 -2.31
N ASN A 10 24.93 21.70 -1.68
CA ASN A 10 25.51 20.41 -1.33
C ASN A 10 24.62 19.61 -0.37
N TYR A 11 23.91 20.27 0.56
CA TYR A 11 22.99 19.62 1.48
C TYR A 11 21.73 19.11 0.76
N ALA A 12 21.19 19.89 -0.17
CA ALA A 12 20.05 19.48 -0.99
C ALA A 12 20.44 18.30 -1.91
N LEU A 13 21.67 18.27 -2.42
CA LEU A 13 22.17 17.14 -3.21
C LEU A 13 22.25 15.87 -2.36
N LEU A 14 22.76 15.94 -1.13
CA LEU A 14 22.77 14.82 -0.19
C LEU A 14 21.35 14.32 0.13
N GLY A 15 20.39 15.23 0.34
CA GLY A 15 18.97 14.89 0.53
C GLY A 15 18.41 14.14 -0.68
N GLY A 16 18.71 14.61 -1.88
CA GLY A 16 18.30 13.95 -3.12
C GLY A 16 18.90 12.55 -3.31
N GLN A 17 20.15 12.33 -2.92
CA GLN A 17 20.78 11.00 -2.97
C GLN A 17 20.16 10.04 -1.94
N ARG A 18 19.90 10.50 -0.71
CA ARG A 18 19.20 9.71 0.33
C ARG A 18 17.80 9.33 -0.12
N ALA A 19 17.07 10.25 -0.78
CA ALA A 19 15.76 9.98 -1.36
C ALA A 19 15.82 8.86 -2.41
N ALA A 20 16.78 8.94 -3.35
CA ALA A 20 16.92 7.93 -4.39
C ALA A 20 17.24 6.55 -3.82
N ALA A 21 18.18 6.46 -2.88
CA ALA A 21 18.55 5.19 -2.25
C ALA A 21 17.36 4.55 -1.48
N LEU A 22 16.60 5.35 -0.75
CA LEU A 22 15.42 4.88 -0.01
C LEU A 22 14.33 4.39 -0.96
N MET A 23 14.03 5.15 -2.03
CA MET A 23 13.01 4.76 -3.00
C MET A 23 13.35 3.45 -3.69
N ILE A 24 14.57 3.27 -4.18
CA ILE A 24 14.99 2.01 -4.83
C ILE A 24 14.79 0.82 -3.89
N SER A 25 15.17 0.97 -2.62
CA SER A 25 15.02 -0.09 -1.63
C SER A 25 13.54 -0.41 -1.34
N ALA A 26 12.70 0.62 -1.24
CA ALA A 26 11.27 0.48 -0.97
C ALA A 26 10.50 -0.12 -2.17
N GLU A 27 10.77 0.33 -3.39
CA GLU A 27 10.09 -0.14 -4.60
C GLU A 27 10.29 -1.64 -4.84
N ILE A 28 11.51 -2.15 -4.61
CA ILE A 28 11.80 -3.60 -4.71
C ILE A 28 10.93 -4.38 -3.72
N ALA A 29 10.83 -3.92 -2.48
CA ALA A 29 10.03 -4.59 -1.46
C ALA A 29 8.52 -4.50 -1.74
N ILE A 30 8.03 -3.36 -2.25
CA ILE A 30 6.63 -3.20 -2.70
C ILE A 30 6.32 -4.18 -3.83
N GLY A 31 7.15 -4.19 -4.88
CA GLY A 31 6.96 -5.08 -6.02
C GLY A 31 6.92 -6.55 -5.63
N ALA A 32 7.85 -6.97 -4.78
CA ALA A 32 7.89 -8.35 -4.29
C ALA A 32 6.70 -8.69 -3.37
N SER A 33 6.19 -7.76 -2.56
CA SER A 33 5.01 -8.00 -1.74
C SER A 33 3.73 -8.15 -2.56
N ILE A 34 3.58 -7.36 -3.64
CA ILE A 34 2.44 -7.46 -4.58
C ILE A 34 2.46 -8.79 -5.32
N MET A 35 3.65 -9.32 -5.65
CA MET A 35 3.79 -10.59 -6.37
C MET A 35 3.09 -11.76 -5.65
N GLY A 36 3.15 -11.81 -4.32
CA GLY A 36 2.41 -12.81 -3.53
C GLY A 36 0.90 -12.72 -3.75
N VAL A 37 0.35 -11.51 -3.80
CA VAL A 37 -1.08 -11.28 -4.06
C VAL A 37 -1.45 -11.68 -5.49
N VAL A 38 -0.63 -11.28 -6.47
CA VAL A 38 -0.83 -11.65 -7.89
C VAL A 38 -0.82 -13.17 -8.08
N MET A 39 0.09 -13.88 -7.44
CA MET A 39 0.14 -15.34 -7.48
C MET A 39 -1.12 -15.98 -6.88
N TRP A 40 -1.63 -15.41 -5.79
CA TRP A 40 -2.82 -15.93 -5.11
C TRP A 40 -4.09 -15.78 -5.94
N TYR A 41 -4.29 -14.63 -6.60
CA TYR A 41 -5.49 -14.36 -7.40
C TYR A 41 -5.32 -14.68 -8.90
N GLY A 42 -4.10 -14.96 -9.37
CA GLY A 42 -3.83 -15.36 -10.75
C GLY A 42 -4.02 -14.26 -11.80
N SER A 43 -4.09 -12.99 -11.39
CA SER A 43 -4.30 -11.85 -12.28
C SER A 43 -3.43 -10.66 -11.88
N LEU A 44 -2.98 -9.87 -12.88
CA LEU A 44 -2.33 -8.57 -12.70
C LEU A 44 -3.33 -7.41 -12.72
N ASN A 45 -4.56 -7.67 -13.17
CA ASN A 45 -5.59 -6.66 -13.26
C ASN A 45 -6.21 -6.39 -11.87
N LEU A 46 -6.10 -5.17 -11.38
CA LEU A 46 -6.65 -4.76 -10.08
C LEU A 46 -8.16 -4.99 -9.96
N GLN A 47 -8.88 -4.89 -11.09
CA GLN A 47 -10.33 -5.13 -11.09
C GLN A 47 -10.65 -6.60 -10.85
N ASP A 48 -9.91 -7.52 -11.46
CA ASP A 48 -10.12 -8.95 -11.30
C ASP A 48 -9.71 -9.40 -9.90
N ILE A 49 -8.61 -8.86 -9.35
CA ILE A 49 -8.20 -9.08 -7.98
C ILE A 49 -9.30 -8.61 -7.01
N ALA A 50 -9.83 -7.41 -7.20
CA ALA A 50 -10.89 -6.88 -6.35
C ALA A 50 -12.19 -7.71 -6.45
N ARG A 51 -12.56 -8.20 -7.64
CA ARG A 51 -13.71 -9.10 -7.84
C ARG A 51 -13.51 -10.44 -7.14
N ALA A 52 -12.34 -11.05 -7.30
CA ALA A 52 -12.01 -12.33 -6.66
C ALA A 52 -12.00 -12.24 -5.12
N GLN A 53 -11.76 -11.06 -4.56
CA GLN A 53 -11.85 -10.80 -3.12
C GLN A 53 -13.30 -10.72 -2.61
N GLY A 54 -14.29 -10.58 -3.51
CA GLY A 54 -15.72 -10.61 -3.17
C GLY A 54 -16.22 -12.00 -2.79
N ASP A 55 -15.51 -13.06 -3.18
CA ASP A 55 -15.87 -14.44 -2.83
C ASP A 55 -15.72 -14.68 -1.32
N LEU A 56 -16.50 -15.64 -0.80
CA LEU A 56 -16.45 -16.03 0.61
C LEU A 56 -15.64 -17.31 0.80
N VAL A 57 -14.71 -17.28 1.76
CA VAL A 57 -14.02 -18.48 2.23
C VAL A 57 -14.90 -19.14 3.29
N PHE A 58 -15.18 -20.45 3.12
CA PHE A 58 -16.08 -21.22 4.00
C PHE A 58 -17.49 -20.63 4.17
N GLY A 59 -17.95 -19.77 3.26
CA GLY A 59 -19.29 -19.17 3.29
C GLY A 59 -19.48 -18.03 4.30
N TRP A 60 -18.49 -17.70 5.14
CA TRP A 60 -18.62 -16.70 6.21
C TRP A 60 -17.60 -15.58 6.13
N ILE A 61 -16.38 -15.84 5.68
CA ILE A 61 -15.28 -14.89 5.72
C ILE A 61 -14.98 -14.40 4.30
N PRO A 62 -14.97 -13.07 4.05
CA PRO A 62 -14.61 -12.55 2.73
C PRO A 62 -13.15 -12.90 2.42
N LYS A 63 -12.86 -13.23 1.16
CA LYS A 63 -11.53 -13.61 0.67
C LYS A 63 -10.62 -12.38 0.49
N TRP A 64 -10.59 -11.51 1.48
CA TRP A 64 -9.75 -10.31 1.43
C TRP A 64 -8.27 -10.65 1.50
N GLY A 65 -7.47 -9.87 0.76
CA GLY A 65 -6.01 -10.05 0.72
C GLY A 65 -5.34 -9.94 2.09
N ILE A 66 -5.88 -9.12 3.00
CA ILE A 66 -5.37 -9.00 4.37
C ILE A 66 -5.49 -10.31 5.18
N LEU A 67 -6.50 -11.13 4.89
CA LEU A 67 -6.72 -12.42 5.56
C LEU A 67 -5.95 -13.55 4.90
N THR A 68 -5.87 -13.53 3.57
CA THR A 68 -5.18 -14.58 2.80
C THR A 68 -3.67 -14.39 2.80
N GLN A 69 -3.20 -13.14 2.88
CA GLN A 69 -1.79 -12.75 2.81
C GLN A 69 -1.41 -11.66 3.82
N PRO A 70 -1.53 -11.90 5.13
CA PRO A 70 -1.24 -10.88 6.15
C PRO A 70 0.21 -10.41 6.12
N LEU A 71 1.16 -11.29 5.79
CA LEU A 71 2.56 -10.94 5.68
C LEU A 71 2.81 -9.96 4.52
N ALA A 72 2.22 -10.22 3.33
CA ALA A 72 2.30 -9.31 2.19
C ALA A 72 1.71 -7.93 2.52
N PHE A 73 0.59 -7.88 3.25
CA PHE A 73 -0.03 -6.63 3.69
C PHE A 73 0.92 -5.79 4.55
N ILE A 74 1.52 -6.39 5.58
CA ILE A 74 2.46 -5.69 6.47
C ILE A 74 3.69 -5.20 5.70
N LEU A 75 4.25 -6.03 4.81
CA LEU A 75 5.39 -5.67 3.98
C LEU A 75 5.05 -4.53 3.02
N PHE A 76 3.88 -4.62 2.37
CA PHE A 76 3.40 -3.58 1.45
C PHE A 76 3.20 -2.23 2.14
N VAL A 77 2.53 -2.22 3.30
CA VAL A 77 2.30 -0.97 4.07
C VAL A 77 3.62 -0.39 4.56
N THR A 78 4.52 -1.21 5.11
CA THR A 78 5.81 -0.73 5.63
C THR A 78 6.71 -0.18 4.51
N ALA A 79 6.81 -0.90 3.39
CA ALA A 79 7.56 -0.45 2.23
C ALA A 79 6.92 0.77 1.55
N GLY A 80 5.57 0.82 1.52
CA GLY A 80 4.82 1.95 1.00
C GLY A 80 5.05 3.24 1.78
N ILE A 81 5.09 3.18 3.12
CA ILE A 81 5.44 4.33 3.96
C ILE A 81 6.88 4.80 3.67
N ALA A 82 7.81 3.86 3.45
CA ALA A 82 9.18 4.22 3.07
C ALA A 82 9.24 4.88 1.70
N ALA A 83 8.43 4.45 0.73
CA ALA A 83 8.36 5.04 -0.61
C ALA A 83 7.79 6.46 -0.58
N THR A 84 6.76 6.71 0.25
CA THR A 84 6.17 8.06 0.41
C THR A 84 7.05 9.02 1.21
N LYS A 85 8.25 8.62 1.63
CA LYS A 85 9.25 9.45 2.35
C LYS A 85 8.69 10.14 3.60
N ARG A 86 7.66 9.60 4.21
CA ARG A 86 7.04 10.16 5.41
C ARG A 86 7.60 9.53 6.68
N ILE A 87 7.44 10.20 7.82
CA ILE A 87 7.79 9.66 9.12
C ILE A 87 7.13 8.25 9.27
N PRO A 88 7.92 7.23 9.63
CA PRO A 88 9.26 7.23 10.22
C PRO A 88 10.45 7.27 9.24
N PHE A 89 10.23 7.27 7.92
CA PHE A 89 11.29 7.20 6.89
C PHE A 89 11.59 8.56 6.23
N ASP A 90 11.30 9.66 6.90
CA ASP A 90 11.50 11.04 6.45
C ASP A 90 12.98 11.46 6.52
N MET A 91 13.82 10.78 5.76
CA MET A 91 15.26 11.05 5.73
C MET A 91 15.66 12.09 4.68
N PRO A 92 14.96 12.17 3.53
CA PRO A 92 15.25 13.17 2.51
C PRO A 92 14.92 14.60 2.95
N GLU A 93 13.96 14.73 3.88
CA GLU A 93 13.44 16.01 4.37
C GLU A 93 14.00 16.41 5.73
N GLY A 94 14.89 15.61 6.30
CA GLY A 94 15.44 15.79 7.63
C GLY A 94 15.87 17.19 7.98
N GLU A 95 14.96 18.05 8.41
CA GLU A 95 15.19 19.46 8.75
C GLU A 95 16.34 19.66 9.76
N SER A 96 16.47 18.71 10.68
CA SER A 96 17.54 18.77 11.70
C SER A 96 18.91 18.37 11.20
N GLU A 97 19.02 17.66 10.05
CA GLU A 97 20.30 17.14 9.52
C GLU A 97 20.74 17.86 8.25
N ILE A 98 19.87 17.98 7.26
CA ILE A 98 20.20 18.44 5.89
C ILE A 98 19.20 19.44 5.32
N ILE A 99 18.26 19.92 6.12
CA ILE A 99 17.24 20.92 5.76
C ILE A 99 16.22 20.43 4.71
N GLY A 100 16.60 19.53 3.80
CA GLY A 100 15.75 18.95 2.76
C GLY A 100 16.21 19.26 1.33
N TYR A 101 15.73 18.45 0.37
CA TYR A 101 16.13 18.57 -1.05
C TYR A 101 15.35 19.64 -1.83
N PHE A 102 14.28 20.20 -1.27
CA PHE A 102 13.40 21.16 -1.93
C PHE A 102 13.40 22.57 -1.29
N VAL A 103 14.24 22.82 -0.31
CA VAL A 103 14.22 24.07 0.49
C VAL A 103 14.53 25.32 -0.34
N GLU A 104 15.37 25.18 -1.37
CA GLU A 104 15.71 26.28 -2.28
C GLU A 104 14.57 26.68 -3.22
N TYR A 105 13.50 25.85 -3.27
CA TYR A 105 12.34 26.15 -4.10
C TYR A 105 11.31 26.95 -3.33
N SER A 106 10.80 28.03 -3.93
CA SER A 106 9.79 28.90 -3.37
C SER A 106 8.51 28.98 -4.24
N GLY A 107 7.42 29.46 -3.65
CA GLY A 107 6.16 29.69 -4.34
C GLY A 107 5.54 28.43 -4.91
N MET A 108 5.08 28.46 -6.17
CA MET A 108 4.39 27.36 -6.83
C MET A 108 5.22 26.09 -6.91
N LYS A 109 6.54 26.19 -7.11
CA LYS A 109 7.43 24.99 -7.19
C LYS A 109 7.44 24.22 -5.89
N PHE A 110 7.53 24.89 -4.76
CA PHE A 110 7.42 24.26 -3.44
C PHE A 110 6.04 23.63 -3.21
N GLY A 111 4.96 24.35 -3.61
CA GLY A 111 3.61 23.82 -3.54
C GLY A 111 3.42 22.51 -4.32
N MET A 112 4.08 22.35 -5.47
CA MET A 112 4.02 21.12 -6.26
C MET A 112 4.67 19.93 -5.52
N PHE A 113 5.77 20.14 -4.78
CA PHE A 113 6.36 19.06 -3.96
C PHE A 113 5.41 18.61 -2.85
N LEU A 114 4.77 19.55 -2.13
CA LEU A 114 3.77 19.23 -1.10
C LEU A 114 2.55 18.48 -1.67
N MET A 115 2.08 18.91 -2.84
CA MET A 115 0.99 18.23 -3.54
C MET A 115 1.35 16.78 -3.91
N THR A 116 2.58 16.56 -4.38
CA THR A 116 3.06 15.21 -4.73
C THR A 116 2.97 14.28 -3.54
N ASP A 117 3.41 14.70 -2.36
CA ASP A 117 3.35 13.88 -1.13
C ASP A 117 1.92 13.51 -0.73
N MET A 118 0.96 14.43 -0.91
CA MET A 118 -0.45 14.15 -0.65
C MET A 118 -1.01 13.14 -1.64
N VAL A 119 -0.68 13.29 -2.92
CA VAL A 119 -1.11 12.36 -3.98
C VAL A 119 -0.50 10.99 -3.77
N GLU A 120 0.80 10.87 -3.49
CA GLU A 120 1.48 9.59 -3.23
C GLU A 120 0.80 8.83 -2.07
N THR A 121 0.47 9.51 -0.98
CA THR A 121 -0.23 8.90 0.17
C THR A 121 -1.61 8.37 -0.21
N THR A 122 -2.36 9.15 -0.99
CA THR A 122 -3.71 8.77 -1.45
C THR A 122 -3.66 7.58 -2.41
N VAL A 123 -2.69 7.58 -3.34
CA VAL A 123 -2.47 6.47 -4.28
C VAL A 123 -2.07 5.20 -3.53
N LEU A 124 -1.17 5.29 -2.56
CA LEU A 124 -0.77 4.16 -1.72
C LEU A 124 -1.97 3.56 -0.97
N ALA A 125 -2.81 4.41 -0.36
CA ALA A 125 -4.02 3.97 0.33
C ALA A 125 -5.02 3.31 -0.64
N GLY A 126 -5.19 3.86 -1.84
CA GLY A 126 -6.03 3.29 -2.89
C GLY A 126 -5.55 1.92 -3.38
N LEU A 127 -4.24 1.78 -3.64
CA LEU A 127 -3.63 0.50 -4.01
C LEU A 127 -3.75 -0.53 -2.89
N CYS A 128 -3.48 -0.14 -1.65
CA CYS A 128 -3.64 -1.01 -0.49
C CYS A 128 -5.07 -1.51 -0.34
N THR A 129 -6.05 -0.62 -0.51
CA THR A 129 -7.48 -0.96 -0.47
C THR A 129 -7.85 -1.95 -1.57
N SER A 130 -7.38 -1.73 -2.80
CA SER A 130 -7.68 -2.59 -3.94
C SER A 130 -7.05 -3.98 -3.82
N LEU A 131 -5.81 -4.06 -3.33
CA LEU A 131 -5.05 -5.30 -3.26
C LEU A 131 -5.38 -6.14 -2.02
N PHE A 132 -5.70 -5.52 -0.88
CA PHE A 132 -5.80 -6.21 0.40
C PHE A 132 -7.16 -6.12 1.10
N LEU A 133 -7.93 -5.05 0.85
CA LEU A 133 -9.21 -4.82 1.54
C LEU A 133 -10.44 -5.07 0.64
N GLY A 134 -10.27 -5.76 -0.48
CA GLY A 134 -11.38 -6.10 -1.37
C GLY A 134 -11.85 -4.96 -2.26
N GLY A 135 -11.08 -3.89 -2.42
CA GLY A 135 -11.48 -2.76 -3.27
C GLY A 135 -12.86 -2.22 -2.92
N TRP A 136 -13.76 -2.17 -3.90
CA TRP A 136 -15.16 -1.74 -3.74
C TRP A 136 -16.08 -2.82 -3.18
N GLN A 137 -15.62 -4.07 -3.04
CA GLN A 137 -16.45 -5.17 -2.57
C GLN A 137 -16.88 -4.96 -1.12
N VAL A 138 -18.19 -5.08 -0.89
CA VAL A 138 -18.78 -5.14 0.45
C VAL A 138 -19.06 -6.60 0.76
N PRO A 139 -18.71 -7.10 1.96
CA PRO A 139 -19.05 -8.47 2.34
C PRO A 139 -20.55 -8.73 2.17
N TYR A 140 -20.91 -9.87 1.57
CA TYR A 140 -22.30 -10.32 1.35
C TYR A 140 -23.12 -9.48 0.36
N LEU A 141 -22.55 -8.49 -0.32
CA LEU A 141 -23.24 -7.68 -1.32
C LEU A 141 -23.02 -8.26 -2.72
N LEU A 142 -24.04 -8.90 -3.28
CA LEU A 142 -24.11 -9.32 -4.67
C LEU A 142 -24.82 -8.24 -5.53
N PRO A 143 -24.79 -8.38 -6.87
CA PRO A 143 -25.46 -7.43 -7.77
C PRO A 143 -26.97 -7.27 -7.52
N ASP A 144 -27.61 -8.30 -6.98
CA ASP A 144 -29.06 -8.35 -6.68
C ASP A 144 -29.41 -7.88 -5.27
N GLY A 145 -28.42 -7.59 -4.41
CA GLY A 145 -28.61 -7.16 -3.04
C GLY A 145 -27.78 -7.89 -2.01
N PHE A 146 -28.13 -7.74 -0.74
CA PHE A 146 -27.44 -8.43 0.35
C PHE A 146 -27.90 -9.88 0.49
N HIS A 147 -26.96 -10.82 0.44
CA HIS A 147 -27.16 -12.24 0.69
C HIS A 147 -26.44 -12.64 1.98
N PHE A 148 -27.18 -12.70 3.07
CA PHE A 148 -26.61 -13.10 4.36
C PHE A 148 -26.50 -14.63 4.48
N PRO A 149 -25.47 -15.14 5.19
CA PRO A 149 -25.28 -16.59 5.38
C PRO A 149 -26.46 -17.30 6.10
N TRP A 150 -27.31 -16.54 6.76
CA TRP A 150 -28.53 -17.03 7.46
C TRP A 150 -29.75 -17.19 6.53
N GLY A 151 -29.58 -16.98 5.22
CA GLY A 151 -30.64 -17.14 4.23
C GLY A 151 -31.55 -15.91 4.02
N THR A 152 -31.29 -14.78 4.68
CA THR A 152 -32.02 -13.54 4.40
C THR A 152 -31.48 -12.86 3.16
N VAL A 153 -32.35 -12.60 2.19
CA VAL A 153 -32.00 -11.85 0.97
C VAL A 153 -32.74 -10.52 1.00
N VAL A 154 -31.98 -9.42 0.94
CA VAL A 154 -32.52 -8.07 0.84
C VAL A 154 -32.23 -7.58 -0.58
N ALA A 155 -33.26 -7.61 -1.44
CA ALA A 155 -33.15 -7.11 -2.80
C ALA A 155 -32.97 -5.59 -2.82
N LEU A 156 -31.95 -5.10 -3.51
CA LEU A 156 -31.62 -3.69 -3.67
C LEU A 156 -31.60 -3.32 -5.16
N GLY A 157 -32.01 -2.11 -5.47
CA GLY A 157 -31.89 -1.59 -6.84
C GLY A 157 -30.41 -1.44 -7.25
N SER A 158 -30.11 -1.60 -8.53
CA SER A 158 -28.74 -1.54 -9.08
C SER A 158 -28.01 -0.23 -8.75
N LEU A 159 -28.71 0.90 -8.72
CA LEU A 159 -28.15 2.19 -8.32
C LEU A 159 -27.70 2.22 -6.85
N THR A 160 -28.51 1.66 -5.94
CA THR A 160 -28.18 1.59 -4.51
C THR A 160 -26.98 0.69 -4.27
N VAL A 161 -26.88 -0.45 -4.97
CA VAL A 161 -25.72 -1.34 -4.90
C VAL A 161 -24.45 -0.61 -5.36
N SER A 162 -24.49 0.09 -6.49
CA SER A 162 -23.35 0.85 -7.01
C SER A 162 -22.91 1.98 -6.06
N LEU A 163 -23.87 2.71 -5.46
CA LEU A 163 -23.57 3.74 -4.48
C LEU A 163 -22.93 3.17 -3.21
N LEU A 164 -23.39 2.01 -2.74
CA LEU A 164 -22.80 1.34 -1.59
C LEU A 164 -21.37 0.85 -1.89
N GLN A 165 -21.12 0.35 -3.08
CA GLN A 165 -19.77 -0.07 -3.51
C GLN A 165 -18.80 1.10 -3.57
N VAL A 166 -19.20 2.22 -4.18
CA VAL A 166 -18.38 3.44 -4.22
C VAL A 166 -18.15 3.99 -2.81
N GLY A 167 -19.21 4.08 -2.00
CA GLY A 167 -19.12 4.53 -0.61
C GLY A 167 -18.20 3.65 0.23
N SER A 168 -18.26 2.33 0.06
CA SER A 168 -17.37 1.37 0.72
C SER A 168 -15.89 1.60 0.33
N PHE A 169 -15.62 1.79 -0.96
CA PHE A 169 -14.26 2.06 -1.43
C PHE A 169 -13.70 3.34 -0.83
N VAL A 170 -14.46 4.44 -0.91
CA VAL A 170 -14.04 5.74 -0.35
C VAL A 170 -13.81 5.63 1.15
N THR A 171 -14.69 4.96 1.88
CA THR A 171 -14.54 4.76 3.33
C THR A 171 -13.29 3.95 3.67
N LYS A 172 -13.01 2.86 2.95
CA LYS A 172 -11.80 2.04 3.16
C LYS A 172 -10.53 2.84 2.87
N VAL A 173 -10.51 3.63 1.79
CA VAL A 173 -9.38 4.52 1.47
C VAL A 173 -9.19 5.57 2.57
N ALA A 174 -10.28 6.19 3.05
CA ALA A 174 -10.21 7.16 4.14
C ALA A 174 -9.67 6.53 5.44
N VAL A 175 -10.10 5.32 5.78
CA VAL A 175 -9.57 4.55 6.92
C VAL A 175 -8.08 4.26 6.76
N MET A 176 -7.64 3.85 5.55
CA MET A 176 -6.21 3.62 5.29
C MET A 176 -5.38 4.89 5.39
N ILE A 177 -5.87 6.02 4.86
CA ILE A 177 -5.20 7.32 5.03
C ILE A 177 -5.10 7.67 6.52
N PHE A 178 -6.17 7.45 7.29
CA PHE A 178 -6.17 7.70 8.73
C PHE A 178 -5.15 6.82 9.45
N VAL A 179 -5.03 5.52 9.10
CA VAL A 179 -4.01 4.61 9.67
C VAL A 179 -2.60 5.09 9.33
N LEU A 180 -2.35 5.50 8.08
CA LEU A 180 -1.06 6.06 7.67
C LEU A 180 -0.72 7.35 8.42
N MET A 181 -1.72 8.20 8.69
CA MET A 181 -1.55 9.40 9.53
C MET A 181 -1.24 9.04 10.98
N LEU A 182 -1.93 8.06 11.57
CA LEU A 182 -1.64 7.57 12.93
C LEU A 182 -0.19 7.08 13.05
N ILE A 183 0.28 6.29 12.09
CA ILE A 183 1.66 5.80 12.05
C ILE A 183 2.65 6.97 12.04
N ARG A 184 2.37 7.99 11.22
CA ARG A 184 3.19 9.20 11.13
C ARG A 184 3.31 9.94 12.48
N TRP A 185 2.23 9.97 13.28
CA TRP A 185 2.20 10.71 14.55
C TRP A 185 2.69 9.90 15.75
N THR A 186 2.75 8.57 15.63
CA THR A 186 3.09 7.69 16.76
C THR A 186 4.53 7.19 16.73
N LEU A 187 5.10 6.98 15.54
CA LEU A 187 6.43 6.40 15.41
C LEU A 187 7.54 7.45 15.40
N PRO A 188 8.65 7.19 16.11
CA PRO A 188 9.83 8.01 16.02
C PRO A 188 10.51 7.84 14.66
N ARG A 189 11.28 8.84 14.26
CA ARG A 189 12.05 8.85 13.02
C ARG A 189 13.21 7.84 13.07
N PHE A 190 13.39 7.08 12.00
CA PHE A 190 14.54 6.19 11.84
C PHE A 190 15.78 6.96 11.36
N ARG A 191 16.95 6.47 11.78
CA ARG A 191 18.22 6.89 11.21
C ARG A 191 18.43 6.23 9.85
N TYR A 192 19.16 6.88 8.93
CA TYR A 192 19.41 6.37 7.57
C TYR A 192 19.92 4.93 7.55
N ASP A 193 20.92 4.59 8.40
CA ASP A 193 21.48 3.25 8.48
C ASP A 193 20.44 2.19 8.88
N GLN A 194 19.53 2.55 9.79
CA GLN A 194 18.47 1.65 10.28
C GLN A 194 17.44 1.35 9.18
N ALA A 195 17.05 2.39 8.42
CA ALA A 195 16.08 2.21 7.36
C ALA A 195 16.66 1.42 6.17
N MET A 196 17.92 1.66 5.81
CA MET A 196 18.59 0.85 4.77
C MET A 196 18.75 -0.60 5.21
N ARG A 197 19.12 -0.86 6.47
CA ARG A 197 19.14 -2.22 7.04
C ARG A 197 17.77 -2.87 7.02
N LEU A 198 16.72 -2.14 7.43
CA LEU A 198 15.34 -2.64 7.40
C LEU A 198 14.93 -3.01 5.97
N GLY A 199 15.22 -2.16 4.99
CA GLY A 199 14.90 -2.43 3.58
C GLY A 199 15.58 -3.70 3.05
N TRP A 200 16.89 -3.77 3.15
CA TRP A 200 17.68 -4.84 2.53
C TRP A 200 17.76 -6.14 3.34
N LEU A 201 17.86 -6.07 4.67
CA LEU A 201 17.99 -7.24 5.52
C LEU A 201 16.66 -7.70 6.15
N GLY A 202 15.63 -6.83 6.15
CA GLY A 202 14.31 -7.14 6.67
C GLY A 202 13.29 -7.33 5.53
N LEU A 203 12.85 -6.22 4.92
CA LEU A 203 11.73 -6.24 3.99
C LEU A 203 11.99 -7.09 2.75
N PHE A 204 13.15 -7.00 2.13
CA PHE A 204 13.48 -7.72 0.93
C PHE A 204 13.53 -9.25 1.13
N PRO A 205 14.27 -9.82 2.11
CA PRO A 205 14.25 -11.26 2.33
C PRO A 205 12.87 -11.79 2.76
N LEU A 206 12.13 -11.03 3.57
CA LEU A 206 10.78 -11.41 3.99
C LEU A 206 9.80 -11.41 2.82
N SER A 207 9.94 -10.49 1.87
CA SER A 207 9.09 -10.47 0.68
C SER A 207 9.37 -11.64 -0.25
N ILE A 208 10.63 -12.06 -0.41
CA ILE A 208 10.99 -13.28 -1.15
C ILE A 208 10.44 -14.52 -0.43
N LEU A 209 10.59 -14.58 0.88
CA LEU A 209 10.04 -15.67 1.69
C LEU A 209 8.52 -15.77 1.51
N ASN A 210 7.82 -14.63 1.49
CA ASN A 210 6.37 -14.58 1.24
C ASN A 210 6.01 -15.16 -0.13
N ILE A 211 6.76 -14.84 -1.19
CA ILE A 211 6.54 -15.40 -2.53
C ILE A 211 6.70 -16.93 -2.52
N VAL A 212 7.78 -17.43 -1.91
CA VAL A 212 8.05 -18.87 -1.83
C VAL A 212 6.97 -19.58 -1.02
N LEU A 213 6.57 -19.05 0.13
CA LEU A 213 5.49 -19.60 0.95
C LEU A 213 4.16 -19.63 0.19
N THR A 214 3.82 -18.54 -0.50
CA THR A 214 2.60 -18.46 -1.30
C THR A 214 2.62 -19.51 -2.42
N GLY A 215 3.73 -19.65 -3.13
CA GLY A 215 3.90 -20.68 -4.15
C GLY A 215 3.77 -22.11 -3.60
N ALA A 216 4.38 -22.38 -2.46
CA ALA A 216 4.27 -23.67 -1.79
C ALA A 216 2.83 -24.00 -1.36
N VAL A 217 2.11 -23.03 -0.81
CA VAL A 217 0.68 -23.17 -0.42
C VAL A 217 -0.18 -23.43 -1.65
N LEU A 218 0.02 -22.69 -2.75
CA LEU A 218 -0.75 -22.88 -3.99
C LEU A 218 -0.49 -24.26 -4.61
N LEU A 219 0.74 -24.74 -4.62
CA LEU A 219 1.07 -26.08 -5.09
C LEU A 219 0.43 -27.17 -4.21
N ALA A 220 0.47 -27.01 -2.89
CA ALA A 220 -0.16 -27.93 -1.96
C ALA A 220 -1.69 -27.95 -2.08
N TRP A 221 -2.31 -26.82 -2.43
CA TRP A 221 -3.77 -26.70 -2.58
C TRP A 221 -4.22 -27.10 -4.00
N GLY A 222 -3.49 -26.68 -5.05
CA GLY A 222 -3.78 -27.00 -6.45
C GLY A 222 -3.57 -28.48 -6.82
N GLY A 223 -2.78 -29.21 -6.05
CA GLY A 223 -2.65 -30.67 -6.19
C GLY A 223 -3.87 -31.46 -5.67
N ARG A 224 -4.92 -30.78 -5.21
CA ARG A 224 -6.18 -31.38 -4.72
C ARG A 224 -7.40 -31.11 -5.62
N THR A 225 -7.22 -30.40 -6.75
CA THR A 225 -8.20 -30.26 -7.83
C THR A 225 -7.77 -31.07 -9.04
#